data_3a80c88bbc1ecfac0dd2e2e4091fcc29
#
_entry.id   3a80c88bbc1ecfac0dd2e2e4091fcc29
#
_cell.length_a   1.000
_cell.length_b   1.000
_cell.length_c   1.000
_cell.angle_alpha   90.00
_cell.angle_beta   90.00
_cell.angle_gamma   90.00
#
_symmetry.space_group_name_H-M   'P 1'
#
loop_
_entity.id
_entity.type
_entity.pdbx_description
1 polymer ?
#
loop_
_entity_poly.entity_id
_entity_poly.type
_entity_poly.pdbx_seq_one_letter_code
_entity_poly.pdbx_strand_id
1 'polypeptide(L)'
;MKKELNFWKMLKIQPDIYRIFFVFIFLIFSTNELKAEIKKPNPDIKPREVIEIQLNALMKNDTPSKDHGIIQTWFFAHPNNQRVTGPIERFKNMIKTDSYSMLLNHENYEIVEVYKSKGVSTFEVTIMDKDKKYYKFKWQVEKYELDGFLKNCWLTTAVSQPMPMGSSI
;
A
#
# COMPACT_ATOMS: atom_id res chain seq x y z
N MET A 1 37.83 64.08 2.59
CA MET A 1 37.06 63.35 3.60
C MET A 1 35.56 63.45 3.24
N LYS A 2 35.09 62.84 2.14
CA LYS A 2 33.67 62.83 1.73
C LYS A 2 33.36 61.76 0.66
N LYS A 3 33.98 60.56 0.77
CA LYS A 3 33.69 59.44 -0.19
C LYS A 3 33.25 58.11 0.46
N GLU A 4 33.17 58.06 1.79
CA GLU A 4 32.79 56.82 2.52
C GLU A 4 31.27 56.67 2.78
N LEU A 5 30.47 57.74 2.54
CA LEU A 5 29.05 57.74 2.97
C LEU A 5 28.05 57.13 2.01
N ASN A 6 28.49 56.74 0.80
CA ASN A 6 27.58 56.22 -0.24
C ASN A 6 27.52 54.70 -0.34
N PHE A 7 28.47 53.98 0.25
CA PHE A 7 28.50 52.52 0.16
C PHE A 7 27.40 51.86 1.03
N TRP A 8 27.13 52.40 2.20
CA TRP A 8 26.09 51.85 3.11
C TRP A 8 24.65 52.24 2.72
N LYS A 9 24.45 53.18 1.82
CA LYS A 9 23.12 53.52 1.27
C LYS A 9 22.64 52.58 0.16
N MET A 10 23.56 51.84 -0.48
CA MET A 10 23.21 50.85 -1.52
C MET A 10 22.78 49.47 -0.95
N LEU A 11 23.06 49.22 0.34
CA LEU A 11 22.68 47.96 1.02
C LEU A 11 21.35 48.02 1.75
N LYS A 12 20.48 49.01 1.49
CA LYS A 12 19.07 48.94 1.81
C LYS A 12 18.35 48.08 0.78
N ILE A 13 18.74 46.83 0.67
CA ILE A 13 17.95 45.80 0.01
C ILE A 13 16.66 45.72 0.80
N GLN A 14 15.56 46.06 0.16
CA GLN A 14 14.22 46.16 0.76
C GLN A 14 13.90 44.85 1.50
N PRO A 15 13.43 44.90 2.75
CA PRO A 15 13.09 43.69 3.51
C PRO A 15 12.03 42.80 2.80
N ASP A 16 11.29 43.37 1.88
CA ASP A 16 10.28 42.67 1.08
C ASP A 16 10.86 41.66 0.09
N ILE A 17 12.10 41.89 -0.43
CA ILE A 17 12.76 40.95 -1.35
C ILE A 17 13.13 39.66 -0.64
N TYR A 18 13.58 39.71 0.61
CA TYR A 18 13.87 38.50 1.40
C TYR A 18 12.61 37.75 1.79
N ARG A 19 11.50 38.46 2.07
CA ARG A 19 10.19 37.87 2.33
C ARG A 19 9.68 37.14 1.08
N ILE A 20 9.80 37.74 -0.09
CA ILE A 20 9.39 37.12 -1.37
C ILE A 20 10.28 35.92 -1.67
N PHE A 21 11.60 36.03 -1.45
CA PHE A 21 12.55 34.94 -1.69
C PHE A 21 12.33 33.75 -0.72
N PHE A 22 12.03 34.02 0.54
CA PHE A 22 11.67 32.99 1.54
C PHE A 22 10.34 32.31 1.22
N VAL A 23 9.34 33.04 0.78
CA VAL A 23 8.05 32.48 0.35
C VAL A 23 8.24 31.61 -0.91
N PHE A 24 9.07 32.04 -1.86
CA PHE A 24 9.37 31.26 -3.07
C PHE A 24 10.15 29.97 -2.77
N ILE A 25 11.12 30.00 -1.87
CA ILE A 25 11.85 28.80 -1.42
C ILE A 25 10.89 27.85 -0.69
N PHE A 26 9.97 28.34 0.15
CA PHE A 26 8.99 27.51 0.85
C PHE A 26 8.00 26.85 -0.10
N LEU A 27 7.60 27.52 -1.20
CA LEU A 27 6.75 26.95 -2.24
C LEU A 27 7.42 25.84 -3.07
N ILE A 28 8.75 25.92 -3.27
CA ILE A 28 9.49 24.90 -4.01
C ILE A 28 9.66 23.61 -3.17
N PHE A 29 9.71 23.71 -1.84
CA PHE A 29 9.80 22.53 -0.95
C PHE A 29 8.46 21.81 -0.71
N SER A 30 7.33 22.41 -1.12
CA SER A 30 5.98 21.86 -0.82
C SER A 30 5.45 20.84 -1.84
N THR A 31 6.20 20.49 -2.88
CA THR A 31 5.72 19.61 -3.97
C THR A 31 6.39 18.24 -4.03
N ASN A 32 6.90 17.73 -2.91
CA ASN A 32 7.19 16.29 -2.84
C ASN A 32 5.87 15.56 -2.60
N GLU A 33 5.06 15.39 -3.64
CA GLU A 33 4.08 14.31 -3.66
C GLU A 33 4.85 13.00 -3.50
N LEU A 34 4.83 12.44 -2.30
CA LEU A 34 5.25 11.06 -2.06
C LEU A 34 4.29 10.16 -2.86
N LYS A 35 4.57 9.96 -4.14
CA LYS A 35 3.99 8.86 -4.90
C LYS A 35 4.51 7.58 -4.23
N ALA A 36 3.70 6.96 -3.38
CA ALA A 36 4.03 5.64 -2.89
C ALA A 36 4.14 4.72 -4.12
N GLU A 37 5.36 4.26 -4.37
CA GLU A 37 5.65 3.35 -5.46
C GLU A 37 4.97 2.00 -5.18
N ILE A 38 4.32 1.42 -6.20
CA ILE A 38 3.77 0.07 -6.13
C ILE A 38 4.92 -0.92 -5.97
N LYS A 39 4.94 -1.61 -4.83
CA LYS A 39 5.89 -2.70 -4.58
C LYS A 39 5.59 -3.86 -5.53
N LYS A 40 6.60 -4.34 -6.24
CA LYS A 40 6.47 -5.45 -7.18
C LYS A 40 6.95 -6.75 -6.54
N PRO A 41 6.37 -7.90 -6.91
CA PRO A 41 6.89 -9.19 -6.49
C PRO A 41 8.35 -9.36 -6.89
N ASN A 42 9.13 -9.96 -5.98
CA ASN A 42 10.49 -10.43 -6.24
C ASN A 42 10.77 -11.68 -5.39
N PRO A 43 11.78 -12.49 -5.72
CA PRO A 43 12.04 -13.78 -5.05
C PRO A 43 12.47 -13.66 -3.58
N ASP A 44 12.90 -12.50 -3.12
CA ASP A 44 13.37 -12.30 -1.74
C ASP A 44 12.21 -12.12 -0.76
N ILE A 45 11.02 -11.72 -1.25
CA ILE A 45 9.82 -11.53 -0.44
C ILE A 45 9.29 -12.89 0.01
N LYS A 46 9.14 -13.07 1.32
CA LYS A 46 8.69 -14.33 1.93
C LYS A 46 7.15 -14.45 1.90
N PRO A 47 6.60 -15.68 2.04
CA PRO A 47 5.15 -15.91 1.98
C PRO A 47 4.34 -14.99 2.90
N ARG A 48 4.72 -14.87 4.17
CA ARG A 48 4.08 -14.01 5.16
C ARG A 48 4.14 -12.53 4.75
N GLU A 49 5.30 -12.10 4.26
CA GLU A 49 5.51 -10.70 3.84
C GLU A 49 4.61 -10.31 2.65
N VAL A 50 4.30 -11.26 1.74
CA VAL A 50 3.32 -11.02 0.67
C VAL A 50 1.97 -10.61 1.25
N ILE A 51 1.50 -11.33 2.26
CA ILE A 51 0.21 -11.05 2.91
C ILE A 51 0.27 -9.71 3.67
N GLU A 52 1.37 -9.45 4.39
CA GLU A 52 1.57 -8.17 5.09
C GLU A 52 1.56 -6.97 4.13
N ILE A 53 2.19 -7.08 2.96
CA ILE A 53 2.16 -6.05 1.92
C ILE A 53 0.71 -5.80 1.46
N GLN A 54 -0.05 -6.85 1.19
CA GLN A 54 -1.43 -6.76 0.73
C GLN A 54 -2.35 -6.17 1.81
N LEU A 55 -2.26 -6.65 3.06
CA LEU A 55 -3.09 -6.17 4.16
C LEU A 55 -2.76 -4.71 4.53
N ASN A 56 -1.48 -4.34 4.62
CA ASN A 56 -1.08 -2.97 4.90
C ASN A 56 -1.54 -1.99 3.81
N ALA A 57 -1.55 -2.44 2.55
CA ALA A 57 -2.06 -1.65 1.45
C ALA A 57 -3.58 -1.48 1.52
N LEU A 58 -4.33 -2.55 1.81
CA LEU A 58 -5.79 -2.50 1.97
C LEU A 58 -6.21 -1.70 3.21
N MET A 59 -5.42 -1.72 4.30
CA MET A 59 -5.63 -0.90 5.49
C MET A 59 -5.58 0.61 5.19
N LYS A 60 -4.84 1.01 4.16
CA LYS A 60 -4.70 2.40 3.69
C LYS A 60 -5.11 2.51 2.22
N ASN A 61 -6.26 1.93 1.87
CA ASN A 61 -6.66 1.69 0.49
C ASN A 61 -6.52 2.92 -0.43
N ASP A 62 -6.92 4.08 0.04
CA ASP A 62 -7.01 5.29 -0.78
C ASP A 62 -5.81 6.24 -0.59
N THR A 63 -4.70 5.74 -0.07
CA THR A 63 -3.46 6.51 0.14
C THR A 63 -2.31 5.90 -0.67
N PRO A 64 -1.61 6.67 -1.52
CA PRO A 64 -1.73 8.11 -1.77
C PRO A 64 -2.82 8.47 -2.78
N SER A 65 -3.47 7.51 -3.40
CA SER A 65 -4.53 7.72 -4.39
C SER A 65 -5.64 6.69 -4.23
N LYS A 66 -6.80 7.00 -4.78
CA LYS A 66 -7.97 6.12 -4.74
C LYS A 66 -7.64 4.71 -5.27
N ASP A 67 -8.07 3.69 -4.52
CA ASP A 67 -7.87 2.27 -4.84
C ASP A 67 -6.39 1.81 -4.90
N HIS A 68 -5.46 2.60 -4.39
CA HIS A 68 -4.03 2.24 -4.38
C HIS A 68 -3.77 0.89 -3.69
N GLY A 69 -4.43 0.63 -2.57
CA GLY A 69 -4.30 -0.62 -1.83
C GLY A 69 -4.79 -1.84 -2.62
N ILE A 70 -5.93 -1.71 -3.30
CA ILE A 70 -6.44 -2.77 -4.18
C ILE A 70 -5.49 -3.01 -5.35
N ILE A 71 -4.93 -1.95 -5.94
CA ILE A 71 -3.94 -2.05 -7.02
C ILE A 71 -2.68 -2.77 -6.51
N GLN A 72 -2.15 -2.38 -5.35
CA GLN A 72 -1.00 -3.05 -4.72
C GLN A 72 -1.27 -4.54 -4.48
N THR A 73 -2.46 -4.87 -3.99
CA THR A 73 -2.90 -6.25 -3.76
C THR A 73 -2.95 -7.05 -5.07
N TRP A 74 -3.43 -6.44 -6.15
CA TRP A 74 -3.48 -7.05 -7.47
C TRP A 74 -2.10 -7.46 -8.01
N PHE A 75 -1.05 -6.66 -7.76
CA PHE A 75 0.31 -6.99 -8.20
C PHE A 75 0.86 -8.27 -7.55
N PHE A 76 0.38 -8.65 -6.38
CA PHE A 76 0.76 -9.87 -5.69
C PHE A 76 -0.20 -11.04 -5.91
N ALA A 77 -1.25 -10.85 -6.73
CA ALA A 77 -2.13 -11.95 -7.12
C ALA A 77 -1.44 -12.85 -8.17
N HIS A 78 -1.51 -14.16 -7.94
CA HIS A 78 -0.98 -15.16 -8.89
C HIS A 78 -1.68 -15.03 -10.25
N PRO A 79 -1.00 -15.23 -11.39
CA PRO A 79 -1.60 -15.12 -12.73
C PRO A 79 -2.90 -15.92 -12.89
N ASN A 80 -2.99 -17.12 -12.30
CA ASN A 80 -4.23 -17.89 -12.31
C ASN A 80 -5.37 -17.21 -11.55
N ASN A 81 -5.07 -16.59 -10.40
CA ASN A 81 -6.03 -15.80 -9.66
C ASN A 81 -6.46 -14.56 -10.47
N GLN A 82 -5.51 -13.85 -11.07
CA GLN A 82 -5.80 -12.69 -11.94
C GLN A 82 -6.68 -13.08 -13.13
N ARG A 83 -6.48 -14.25 -13.73
CA ARG A 83 -7.33 -14.74 -14.84
C ARG A 83 -8.78 -14.95 -14.42
N VAL A 84 -9.02 -15.40 -13.19
CA VAL A 84 -10.37 -15.66 -12.67
C VAL A 84 -11.04 -14.38 -12.18
N THR A 85 -10.30 -13.51 -11.50
CA THR A 85 -10.84 -12.31 -10.83
C THR A 85 -10.73 -11.03 -11.66
N GLY A 86 -9.87 -11.03 -12.70
CA GLY A 86 -9.59 -9.88 -13.56
C GLY A 86 -10.64 -9.60 -14.64
N PRO A 87 -10.46 -8.53 -15.36
CA PRO A 87 -9.39 -7.52 -15.28
C PRO A 87 -9.40 -6.71 -13.98
N ILE A 88 -8.40 -5.84 -13.79
CA ILE A 88 -8.22 -5.07 -12.55
C ILE A 88 -9.48 -4.31 -12.10
N GLU A 89 -10.25 -3.76 -13.02
CA GLU A 89 -11.49 -3.05 -12.68
C GLU A 89 -12.56 -4.00 -12.11
N ARG A 90 -12.64 -5.23 -12.63
CA ARG A 90 -13.51 -6.25 -12.05
C ARG A 90 -13.04 -6.65 -10.64
N PHE A 91 -11.72 -6.81 -10.46
CA PHE A 91 -11.13 -7.10 -9.15
C PHE A 91 -11.42 -5.98 -8.14
N LYS A 92 -11.26 -4.69 -8.52
CA LYS A 92 -11.63 -3.55 -7.68
C LYS A 92 -13.10 -3.62 -7.25
N ASN A 93 -13.99 -3.88 -8.19
CA ASN A 93 -15.42 -3.98 -7.90
C ASN A 93 -15.70 -5.15 -6.96
N MET A 94 -15.08 -6.31 -7.16
CA MET A 94 -15.21 -7.48 -6.30
C MET A 94 -14.79 -7.20 -4.86
N ILE A 95 -13.64 -6.55 -4.64
CA ILE A 95 -13.16 -6.21 -3.30
C ILE A 95 -14.10 -5.21 -2.59
N LYS A 96 -14.81 -4.38 -3.34
CA LYS A 96 -15.76 -3.39 -2.80
C LYS A 96 -17.15 -3.97 -2.47
N THR A 97 -17.41 -5.24 -2.82
CA THR A 97 -18.67 -5.90 -2.45
C THR A 97 -18.71 -6.25 -0.96
N ASP A 98 -19.90 -6.52 -0.44
CA ASP A 98 -20.10 -6.93 0.95
C ASP A 98 -19.29 -8.17 1.34
N SER A 99 -18.91 -9.00 0.36
CA SER A 99 -18.10 -10.20 0.59
C SER A 99 -16.64 -9.90 0.99
N TYR A 100 -16.09 -8.73 0.62
CA TYR A 100 -14.67 -8.42 0.86
C TYR A 100 -14.41 -6.98 1.33
N SER A 101 -15.44 -6.12 1.38
CA SER A 101 -15.29 -4.70 1.72
C SER A 101 -14.72 -4.47 3.12
N MET A 102 -14.88 -5.42 4.06
CA MET A 102 -14.28 -5.37 5.39
C MET A 102 -12.74 -5.41 5.38
N LEU A 103 -12.13 -5.84 4.27
CA LEU A 103 -10.68 -5.75 4.08
C LEU A 103 -10.22 -4.31 3.83
N LEU A 104 -11.11 -3.43 3.32
CA LEU A 104 -10.75 -2.05 3.02
C LEU A 104 -10.79 -1.19 4.28
N ASN A 105 -9.68 -0.48 4.52
CA ASN A 105 -9.55 0.42 5.65
C ASN A 105 -9.81 -0.26 7.02
N HIS A 106 -9.48 -1.56 7.10
CA HIS A 106 -9.51 -2.29 8.38
C HIS A 106 -8.50 -1.68 9.36
N GLU A 107 -8.73 -1.85 10.67
CA GLU A 107 -7.93 -1.19 11.70
C GLU A 107 -6.76 -2.04 12.20
N ASN A 108 -6.92 -3.36 12.17
CA ASN A 108 -5.91 -4.27 12.67
C ASN A 108 -6.01 -5.63 11.98
N TYR A 109 -4.92 -6.41 12.02
CA TYR A 109 -4.92 -7.78 11.55
C TYR A 109 -3.94 -8.64 12.34
N GLU A 110 -4.22 -9.94 12.35
CA GLU A 110 -3.33 -10.99 12.84
C GLU A 110 -3.14 -12.04 11.74
N ILE A 111 -1.92 -12.57 11.60
CA ILE A 111 -1.57 -13.59 10.61
C ILE A 111 -0.99 -14.79 11.36
N VAL A 112 -1.55 -15.98 11.14
CA VAL A 112 -1.06 -17.25 11.69
C VAL A 112 -0.77 -18.22 10.55
N GLU A 113 0.48 -18.70 10.41
CA GLU A 113 0.82 -19.73 9.42
C GLU A 113 0.27 -21.07 9.90
N VAL A 114 -0.65 -21.65 9.12
CA VAL A 114 -1.31 -22.94 9.47
C VAL A 114 -0.83 -24.10 8.60
N TYR A 115 -0.18 -23.80 7.48
CA TYR A 115 0.43 -24.81 6.62
C TYR A 115 1.61 -24.21 5.86
N LYS A 116 2.67 -25.02 5.69
CA LYS A 116 3.87 -24.67 4.94
C LYS A 116 4.46 -25.85 4.21
N SER A 117 4.80 -25.64 2.94
CA SER A 117 5.60 -26.55 2.12
C SER A 117 6.66 -25.79 1.34
N LYS A 118 7.37 -26.48 0.45
CA LYS A 118 8.39 -25.87 -0.42
C LYS A 118 7.82 -24.81 -1.37
N GLY A 119 6.58 -25.02 -1.84
CA GLY A 119 5.94 -24.18 -2.87
C GLY A 119 4.61 -23.57 -2.45
N VAL A 120 4.06 -23.92 -1.27
CA VAL A 120 2.75 -23.45 -0.81
C VAL A 120 2.83 -23.08 0.67
N SER A 121 2.29 -21.93 1.05
CA SER A 121 2.02 -21.58 2.44
C SER A 121 0.58 -21.10 2.58
N THR A 122 -0.09 -21.53 3.66
CA THR A 122 -1.45 -21.11 3.99
C THR A 122 -1.48 -20.45 5.36
N PHE A 123 -2.21 -19.36 5.45
CA PHE A 123 -2.35 -18.58 6.66
C PHE A 123 -3.81 -18.40 7.03
N GLU A 124 -4.11 -18.39 8.32
CA GLU A 124 -5.30 -17.76 8.85
C GLU A 124 -5.02 -16.30 9.12
N VAL A 125 -5.85 -15.44 8.53
CA VAL A 125 -5.78 -13.98 8.69
C VAL A 125 -7.04 -13.54 9.39
N THR A 126 -6.90 -12.95 10.57
CA THR A 126 -8.01 -12.32 11.28
C THR A 126 -7.85 -10.81 11.11
N ILE A 127 -8.88 -10.13 10.64
CA ILE A 127 -8.92 -8.66 10.58
C ILE A 127 -9.98 -8.12 11.53
N MET A 128 -9.76 -6.90 12.00
CA MET A 128 -10.78 -6.09 12.68
C MET A 128 -11.15 -4.95 11.74
N ASP A 129 -12.41 -4.88 11.34
CA ASP A 129 -12.89 -3.81 10.47
C ASP A 129 -13.10 -2.49 11.25
N LYS A 130 -13.45 -1.42 10.53
CA LYS A 130 -13.73 -0.09 11.10
C LYS A 130 -14.91 -0.09 12.10
N ASP A 131 -15.79 -1.07 12.03
CA ASP A 131 -16.97 -1.22 12.90
C ASP A 131 -16.67 -2.16 14.09
N LYS A 132 -15.37 -2.46 14.35
CA LYS A 132 -14.89 -3.35 15.44
C LYS A 132 -15.40 -4.79 15.33
N LYS A 133 -15.75 -5.25 14.14
CA LYS A 133 -16.12 -6.64 13.87
C LYS A 133 -14.90 -7.42 13.40
N TYR A 134 -14.81 -8.66 13.85
CA TYR A 134 -13.73 -9.54 13.46
C TYR A 134 -14.17 -10.50 12.36
N TYR A 135 -13.27 -10.68 11.38
CA TYR A 135 -13.46 -11.61 10.27
C TYR A 135 -12.20 -12.43 10.09
N LYS A 136 -12.36 -13.73 9.90
CA LYS A 136 -11.25 -14.65 9.60
C LYS A 136 -11.30 -15.04 8.13
N PHE A 137 -10.13 -15.09 7.50
CA PHE A 137 -9.91 -15.55 6.14
C PHE A 137 -8.85 -16.66 6.14
N LYS A 138 -8.98 -17.58 5.20
CA LYS A 138 -7.89 -18.46 4.81
C LYS A 138 -7.19 -17.87 3.60
N TRP A 139 -5.88 -17.62 3.70
CA TRP A 139 -5.07 -16.95 2.69
C TRP A 139 -3.98 -17.88 2.21
N GLN A 140 -3.93 -18.22 0.92
CA GLN A 140 -2.95 -19.11 0.34
C GLN A 140 -2.03 -18.34 -0.60
N VAL A 141 -0.73 -18.57 -0.44
CA VAL A 141 0.31 -18.08 -1.34
C VAL A 141 1.09 -19.25 -1.90
N GLU A 142 1.48 -19.16 -3.17
CA GLU A 142 2.26 -20.18 -3.86
C GLU A 142 3.49 -19.55 -4.52
N LYS A 143 4.53 -20.36 -4.59
CA LYS A 143 5.74 -19.99 -5.30
C LYS A 143 5.53 -20.19 -6.81
N TYR A 144 5.77 -19.13 -7.59
CA TYR A 144 5.63 -19.20 -9.05
C TYR A 144 6.86 -19.88 -9.66
N GLU A 145 6.65 -21.01 -10.35
CA GLU A 145 7.74 -21.85 -10.82
C GLU A 145 8.05 -21.68 -12.31
N LEU A 146 7.13 -21.07 -13.09
CA LEU A 146 7.33 -20.89 -14.53
C LEU A 146 8.38 -19.82 -14.81
N ASP A 147 9.08 -19.96 -15.95
CA ASP A 147 10.05 -18.99 -16.39
C ASP A 147 9.41 -17.62 -16.67
N GLY A 148 10.15 -16.56 -16.37
CA GLY A 148 9.73 -15.18 -16.56
C GLY A 148 9.98 -14.30 -15.34
N PHE A 149 9.46 -13.09 -15.38
CA PHE A 149 9.69 -12.06 -14.37
C PHE A 149 9.23 -12.45 -12.95
N LEU A 150 8.21 -13.33 -12.84
CA LEU A 150 7.66 -13.78 -11.55
C LEU A 150 8.33 -15.06 -11.02
N LYS A 151 9.29 -15.64 -11.73
CA LYS A 151 9.95 -16.90 -11.32
C LYS A 151 10.47 -16.80 -9.89
N ASN A 152 10.13 -17.79 -9.06
CA ASN A 152 10.45 -17.89 -7.65
C ASN A 152 9.77 -16.83 -6.73
N CYS A 153 8.92 -15.95 -7.25
CA CYS A 153 8.13 -15.05 -6.41
C CYS A 153 6.99 -15.81 -5.71
N TRP A 154 6.67 -15.41 -4.48
CA TRP A 154 5.48 -15.86 -3.78
C TRP A 154 4.30 -14.96 -4.15
N LEU A 155 3.17 -15.57 -4.52
CA LEU A 155 1.99 -14.87 -5.02
C LEU A 155 0.72 -15.46 -4.41
N THR A 156 -0.28 -14.63 -4.16
CA THR A 156 -1.58 -15.04 -3.61
C THR A 156 -2.39 -15.79 -4.65
N THR A 157 -2.69 -17.05 -4.37
CA THR A 157 -3.53 -17.91 -5.22
C THR A 157 -4.98 -17.92 -4.81
N ALA A 158 -5.26 -17.81 -3.52
CA ALA A 158 -6.64 -17.82 -3.02
C ALA A 158 -6.79 -17.03 -1.71
N VAL A 159 -7.95 -16.40 -1.58
CA VAL A 159 -8.47 -15.85 -0.32
C VAL A 159 -9.89 -16.36 -0.15
N SER A 160 -10.19 -16.99 0.99
CA SER A 160 -11.52 -17.55 1.26
C SER A 160 -12.57 -16.45 1.41
N GLN A 161 -13.85 -16.85 1.41
CA GLN A 161 -14.90 -16.01 1.94
C GLN A 161 -14.64 -15.69 3.42
N PRO A 162 -15.06 -14.50 3.91
CA PRO A 162 -14.94 -14.13 5.31
C PRO A 162 -15.76 -15.03 6.22
N MET A 163 -15.17 -15.42 7.36
CA MET A 163 -15.89 -16.04 8.48
C MET A 163 -16.05 -14.99 9.58
N PRO A 164 -17.28 -14.51 9.86
CA PRO A 164 -17.53 -13.61 10.99
C PRO A 164 -17.15 -14.27 12.32
N MET A 165 -16.43 -13.54 13.18
CA MET A 165 -15.96 -14.01 14.48
C MET A 165 -16.62 -13.29 15.67
N GLY A 166 -17.56 -12.35 15.39
CA GLY A 166 -18.17 -11.48 16.38
C GLY A 166 -17.56 -10.09 16.42
N SER A 167 -17.92 -9.32 17.45
CA SER A 167 -17.41 -7.96 17.68
C SER A 167 -16.68 -7.87 19.01
N SER A 168 -15.70 -6.97 19.10
CA SER A 168 -15.20 -6.54 20.41
C SER A 168 -16.29 -5.71 21.12
N ILE A 169 -16.57 -6.07 22.34
CA ILE A 169 -17.45 -5.30 23.24
C ILE A 169 -16.65 -4.09 23.75
#